data_516940da5f0fbf655b51feca24376687
#
_entry.id   516940da5f0fbf655b51feca24376687
#
_cell.length_a   1.000
_cell.length_b   1.000
_cell.length_c   1.000
_cell.angle_alpha   90.00
_cell.angle_beta   90.00
_cell.angle_gamma   90.00
#
_symmetry.space_group_name_H-M   'P 1'
#
loop_
_entity.id
_entity.type
_entity.pdbx_description
1 polymer ?
#
loop_
_entity_poly.entity_id
_entity_poly.type
_entity_poly.pdbx_seq_one_letter_code
_entity_poly.pdbx_strand_id
1 'polypeptide(L)'
;MAQGTIRFWAAAKAAAGVAEEPYEAETLAAALEAVRTRHPGDLVRVLQRSSFLIDGDPVGTRGHETVRLAEGGTVEVLPPFAGG
;
A
#
# COMPACT_ATOMS: atom_id res chain seq x y z
N MET A 1 -7.91 6.72 -14.72
CA MET A 1 -7.03 5.93 -13.85
C MET A 1 -7.86 4.93 -13.09
N ALA A 2 -7.25 3.79 -12.72
CA ALA A 2 -7.96 2.77 -11.96
C ALA A 2 -8.24 3.27 -10.54
N GLN A 3 -9.38 2.92 -10.01
CA GLN A 3 -9.79 3.28 -8.65
C GLN A 3 -10.07 2.02 -7.85
N GLY A 4 -9.66 2.00 -6.60
CA GLY A 4 -9.86 0.86 -5.72
C GLY A 4 -9.56 1.24 -4.28
N THR A 5 -9.17 0.26 -3.47
CA THR A 5 -8.99 0.42 -2.04
C THR A 5 -7.58 -0.01 -1.62
N ILE A 6 -6.97 0.78 -0.74
CA ILE A 6 -5.73 0.40 -0.04
C ILE A 6 -6.11 0.08 1.40
N ARG A 7 -5.73 -1.11 1.86
CA ARG A 7 -5.98 -1.53 3.25
C ARG A 7 -4.67 -1.54 4.00
N PHE A 8 -4.68 -0.94 5.18
CA PHE A 8 -3.51 -0.87 6.04
C PHE A 8 -3.68 -1.84 7.21
N TRP A 9 -2.64 -2.62 7.49
CA TRP A 9 -2.64 -3.59 8.58
C TRP A 9 -1.61 -3.21 9.63
N ALA A 10 -1.89 -3.59 10.88
CA ALA A 10 -0.91 -3.49 11.98
C ALA A 10 -0.27 -2.10 12.06
N ALA A 11 1.06 -2.02 12.03
CA ALA A 11 1.77 -0.75 12.17
C ALA A 11 1.42 0.25 11.06
N ALA A 12 1.06 -0.23 9.86
CA ALA A 12 0.64 0.67 8.79
C ALA A 12 -0.69 1.32 9.12
N LYS A 13 -1.63 0.56 9.69
CA LYS A 13 -2.91 1.11 10.12
C LYS A 13 -2.71 2.15 11.23
N ALA A 14 -1.85 1.84 12.20
CA ALA A 14 -1.57 2.78 13.28
C ALA A 14 -0.96 4.06 12.76
N ALA A 15 -0.02 3.97 11.80
CA ALA A 15 0.64 5.13 11.25
C ALA A 15 -0.27 5.95 10.34
N ALA A 16 -1.16 5.29 9.59
CA ALA A 16 -2.09 5.99 8.70
C ALA A 16 -3.25 6.61 9.45
N GLY A 17 -3.64 6.03 10.59
CA GLY A 17 -4.79 6.50 11.36
C GLY A 17 -6.12 6.05 10.80
N VAL A 18 -6.12 5.25 9.73
CA VAL A 18 -7.32 4.69 9.13
C VAL A 18 -7.04 3.26 8.71
N ALA A 19 -8.10 2.45 8.65
CA ALA A 19 -7.96 1.06 8.23
C ALA A 19 -7.79 0.93 6.72
N GLU A 20 -8.38 1.83 5.96
CA GLU A 20 -8.29 1.81 4.50
C GLU A 20 -8.57 3.17 3.92
N GLU A 21 -8.14 3.36 2.68
CA GLU A 21 -8.43 4.59 1.94
C GLU A 21 -8.45 4.26 0.44
N PRO A 22 -9.07 5.09 -0.38
CA PRO A 22 -9.14 4.81 -1.81
C PRO A 22 -7.81 5.05 -2.51
N TYR A 23 -7.56 4.34 -3.60
CA TYR A 23 -6.52 4.71 -4.54
C TYR A 23 -7.13 5.17 -5.87
N GLU A 24 -6.35 5.99 -6.57
CA GLU A 24 -6.66 6.40 -7.93
C GLU A 24 -5.33 6.45 -8.65
N ALA A 25 -4.95 5.34 -9.25
CA ALA A 25 -3.61 5.21 -9.83
C ALA A 25 -3.56 4.04 -10.80
N GLU A 26 -2.61 4.07 -11.73
CA GLU A 26 -2.41 2.99 -12.69
C GLU A 26 -1.49 1.91 -12.16
N THR A 27 -0.56 2.28 -11.26
CA THR A 27 0.46 1.35 -10.77
C THR A 27 0.55 1.43 -9.26
N LEU A 28 1.13 0.37 -8.68
CA LEU A 28 1.40 0.34 -7.24
C LEU A 28 2.33 1.50 -6.86
N ALA A 29 3.36 1.77 -7.68
CA ALA A 29 4.29 2.86 -7.38
C ALA A 29 3.54 4.20 -7.25
N ALA A 30 2.63 4.49 -8.17
CA ALA A 30 1.88 5.74 -8.13
C ALA A 30 0.95 5.79 -6.93
N ALA A 31 0.30 4.66 -6.59
CA ALA A 31 -0.58 4.60 -5.43
C ALA A 31 0.19 4.85 -4.14
N LEU A 32 1.37 4.23 -4.00
CA LEU A 32 2.18 4.41 -2.79
C LEU A 32 2.75 5.82 -2.70
N GLU A 33 3.08 6.43 -3.84
CA GLU A 33 3.54 7.82 -3.84
C GLU A 33 2.44 8.74 -3.29
N ALA A 34 1.20 8.52 -3.70
CA ALA A 34 0.07 9.29 -3.20
C ALA A 34 -0.12 9.08 -1.69
N VAL A 35 0.05 7.84 -1.22
CA VAL A 35 -0.03 7.54 0.21
C VAL A 35 1.03 8.31 0.98
N ARG A 36 2.28 8.31 0.49
CA ARG A 36 3.37 9.03 1.16
C ARG A 36 3.10 10.53 1.22
N THR A 37 2.48 11.06 0.18
CA THR A 37 2.13 12.48 0.15
C THR A 37 1.05 12.83 1.16
N ARG A 38 0.03 11.95 1.30
CA ARG A 38 -1.05 12.19 2.26
C ARG A 38 -0.64 11.94 3.70
N HIS A 39 0.34 11.06 3.92
CA HIS A 39 0.77 10.65 5.27
C HIS A 39 2.28 10.81 5.41
N PRO A 40 2.80 12.05 5.41
CA PRO A 40 4.23 12.26 5.63
C PRO A 40 4.56 11.97 7.09
N GLY A 41 5.57 11.16 7.33
CA GLY A 41 5.98 10.82 8.69
C GLY A 41 6.18 9.32 8.84
N ASP A 42 5.64 8.74 9.92
CA ASP A 42 5.92 7.34 10.24
C ASP A 42 5.48 6.36 9.16
N LEU A 43 4.38 6.65 8.47
CA LEU A 43 3.89 5.73 7.45
C LEU A 43 4.91 5.55 6.32
N VAL A 44 5.66 6.59 6.00
CA VAL A 44 6.70 6.49 4.97
C VAL A 44 7.71 5.39 5.32
N ARG A 45 8.14 5.35 6.59
CA ARG A 45 9.09 4.33 7.04
C ARG A 45 8.46 2.94 7.09
N VAL A 46 7.20 2.87 7.52
CA VAL A 46 6.50 1.60 7.58
C VAL A 46 6.34 1.01 6.18
N LEU A 47 6.01 1.85 5.19
CA LEU A 47 5.88 1.39 3.81
C LEU A 47 7.17 0.77 3.27
N GLN A 48 8.32 1.32 3.65
CA GLN A 48 9.61 0.81 3.19
C GLN A 48 9.88 -0.62 3.63
N ARG A 49 9.27 -1.04 4.74
CA ARG A 49 9.47 -2.37 5.30
C ARG A 49 8.32 -3.30 5.01
N SER A 50 7.27 -2.81 4.40
CA SER A 50 6.05 -3.58 4.20
C SER A 50 6.12 -4.44 2.96
N SER A 51 5.37 -5.54 3.00
CA SER A 51 5.03 -6.33 1.82
C SER A 51 3.68 -5.88 1.32
N PHE A 52 3.38 -6.19 0.06
CA PHE A 52 2.14 -5.76 -0.56
C PHE A 52 1.46 -6.92 -1.24
N LEU A 53 0.12 -6.95 -1.12
CA LEU A 53 -0.71 -7.87 -1.90
C LEU A 53 -1.57 -7.05 -2.84
N ILE A 54 -1.72 -7.55 -4.06
CA ILE A 54 -2.63 -6.96 -5.06
C ILE A 54 -3.70 -7.99 -5.34
N ASP A 55 -4.92 -7.70 -4.92
CA ASP A 55 -6.06 -8.62 -5.08
C ASP A 55 -5.71 -10.01 -4.54
N GLY A 56 -4.99 -10.03 -3.41
CA GLY A 56 -4.60 -11.27 -2.75
C GLY A 56 -3.29 -11.87 -3.21
N ASP A 57 -2.68 -11.37 -4.28
CA ASP A 57 -1.43 -11.92 -4.82
C ASP A 57 -0.22 -11.12 -4.33
N PRO A 58 0.81 -11.81 -3.80
CA PRO A 58 2.01 -11.10 -3.34
C PRO A 58 2.74 -10.42 -4.50
N VAL A 59 3.14 -9.18 -4.25
CA VAL A 59 3.96 -8.44 -5.22
C VAL A 59 5.37 -9.02 -5.30
N GLY A 60 5.90 -9.48 -4.17
CA GLY A 60 7.24 -10.03 -4.10
C GLY A 60 8.29 -9.01 -4.48
N THR A 61 9.21 -9.41 -5.35
CA THR A 61 10.34 -8.56 -5.75
C THR A 61 10.07 -7.78 -7.03
N ARG A 62 8.84 -7.81 -7.55
CA ARG A 62 8.52 -7.05 -8.76
C ARG A 62 8.66 -5.56 -8.48
N GLY A 63 9.17 -4.81 -9.46
CA GLY A 63 9.24 -3.36 -9.35
C GLY A 63 7.84 -2.77 -9.27
N HIS A 64 7.61 -1.87 -8.32
CA HIS A 64 6.27 -1.34 -8.07
C HIS A 64 5.70 -0.59 -9.27
N GLU A 65 6.57 -0.02 -10.11
CA GLU A 65 6.16 0.68 -11.31
C GLU A 65 5.65 -0.26 -12.41
N THR A 66 5.91 -1.56 -12.27
CA THR A 66 5.43 -2.56 -13.22
C THR A 66 4.18 -3.27 -12.75
N VAL A 67 3.75 -3.03 -11.51
CA VAL A 67 2.58 -3.67 -10.93
C VAL A 67 1.35 -2.83 -11.25
N ARG A 68 0.51 -3.32 -12.16
CA ARG A 68 -0.69 -2.61 -12.59
C ARG A 68 -1.83 -2.83 -11.61
N LEU A 69 -2.58 -1.77 -11.36
CA LEU A 69 -3.75 -1.83 -10.49
C LEU A 69 -5.02 -1.92 -11.32
N ALA A 70 -5.98 -2.67 -10.79
CA ALA A 70 -7.26 -2.89 -11.46
C ALA A 70 -8.32 -1.94 -10.91
N GLU A 71 -9.32 -1.66 -11.74
CA GLU A 71 -10.51 -0.97 -11.30
C GLU A 71 -11.24 -1.84 -10.28
N GLY A 72 -11.55 -1.27 -9.12
CA GLY A 72 -12.22 -2.03 -8.05
C GLY A 72 -11.30 -2.97 -7.27
N GLY A 73 -9.98 -2.87 -7.50
CA GLY A 73 -9.02 -3.76 -6.85
C GLY A 73 -8.69 -3.38 -5.43
N THR A 74 -7.87 -4.20 -4.78
CA THR A 74 -7.44 -3.99 -3.41
C THR A 74 -5.92 -4.12 -3.30
N VAL A 75 -5.30 -3.13 -2.68
CA VAL A 75 -3.89 -3.16 -2.30
C VAL A 75 -3.85 -3.35 -0.79
N GLU A 76 -3.12 -4.36 -0.31
CA GLU A 76 -2.95 -4.55 1.12
C GLU A 76 -1.51 -4.24 1.51
N VAL A 77 -1.35 -3.44 2.56
CA VAL A 77 -0.04 -3.06 3.09
C VAL A 77 0.21 -3.88 4.34
N LEU A 78 1.21 -4.75 4.29
CA LEU A 78 1.51 -5.71 5.35
C LEU A 78 2.88 -5.45 5.92
N PRO A 79 2.98 -4.70 7.03
CA PRO A 79 4.27 -4.49 7.70
C PRO A 79 4.77 -5.80 8.28
N PRO A 80 6.09 -5.92 8.54
CA PRO A 80 6.59 -7.08 9.26
C PRO A 80 6.00 -7.09 10.67
N PHE A 81 5.81 -8.29 11.23
CA PHE A 81 5.31 -8.41 12.58
C PHE A 81 6.34 -7.90 13.57
N ALA A 82 5.87 -7.18 14.59
CA ALA A 82 6.74 -6.68 15.64
C ALA A 82 7.38 -7.87 16.36
N GLY A 83 8.63 -7.76 16.68
CA GLY A 83 9.37 -8.82 17.34
C GLY A 83 9.82 -9.92 16.41
N GLY A 84 9.40 -9.84 15.19
CA GLY A 84 9.83 -10.78 14.15
C GLY A 84 10.99 -10.20 13.40
#